data_e68af51364242fbb18061b732294196e
#
_entry.id   e68af51364242fbb18061b732294196e
#
_cell.length_a   1.000
_cell.length_b   1.000
_cell.length_c   1.000
_cell.angle_alpha   90.00
_cell.angle_beta   90.00
_cell.angle_gamma   90.00
#
_symmetry.space_group_name_H-M   'P 1'
#
loop_
_entity.id
_entity.type
_entity.pdbx_description
1 polymer ?
#
loop_
_entity_poly.entity_id
_entity_poly.type
_entity_poly.pdbx_seq_one_letter_code
_entity_poly.pdbx_strand_id
1 'polypeptide(L)'
;MNLLPKANSWRKTILLYRFLRYRKGFGVHSPFAFSFITKVVDERCKYYAYYDIELLRRQLMHSRCPVVKSDIKKSHGQLLFRIVNYFKPQKLIQVGASAGIGTLYMTACSSQLDYTVLGRSDESLKWTLWGLKKIHPKEKTGRLVAGDYQQNLTKALKQAGTIDLLFLNVPEEKEKNWVYIDEALRHIHADSIFFIEGIRANKEMRKVWEDMCQRDEVAVTFDLYNVG
;
A
#
# COMPACT_ATOMS: atom_id res chain seq x y z
N MET A 1 6.29 -42.86 4.56
CA MET A 1 5.15 -42.07 4.01
C MET A 1 5.16 -40.72 4.71
N ASN A 2 5.92 -39.73 4.14
CA ASN A 2 6.15 -38.43 4.76
C ASN A 2 5.00 -37.48 4.43
N LEU A 3 4.10 -37.27 5.38
CA LEU A 3 3.04 -36.26 5.33
C LEU A 3 3.61 -34.90 5.78
N LEU A 4 4.34 -34.22 4.90
CA LEU A 4 4.59 -32.81 5.08
C LEU A 4 3.27 -32.06 4.84
N PRO A 5 2.78 -31.24 5.78
CA PRO A 5 1.54 -30.50 5.59
C PRO A 5 1.74 -29.53 4.42
N LYS A 6 0.80 -29.54 3.47
CA LYS A 6 0.79 -28.63 2.31
C LYS A 6 0.96 -27.20 2.78
N ALA A 7 1.81 -26.42 2.14
CA ALA A 7 2.15 -25.02 2.48
C ALA A 7 0.92 -24.13 2.81
N ASN A 8 -0.25 -24.43 2.26
CA ASN A 8 -1.51 -23.76 2.55
C ASN A 8 -2.09 -24.03 3.96
N SER A 9 -1.79 -25.18 4.56
CA SER A 9 -2.29 -25.51 5.91
C SER A 9 -1.54 -24.72 6.98
N TRP A 10 -0.21 -24.63 6.86
CA TRP A 10 0.64 -23.85 7.75
C TRP A 10 0.27 -22.35 7.77
N ARG A 11 -0.03 -21.80 6.59
CA ARG A 11 -0.49 -20.40 6.46
C ARG A 11 -1.78 -20.13 7.25
N LYS A 12 -2.75 -21.03 7.14
CA LYS A 12 -4.03 -20.93 7.88
C LYS A 12 -3.81 -21.02 9.39
N THR A 13 -2.92 -21.90 9.84
CA THR A 13 -2.59 -22.08 11.25
C THR A 13 -1.92 -20.83 11.83
N ILE A 14 -0.96 -20.24 11.13
CA ILE A 14 -0.33 -18.99 11.56
C ILE A 14 -1.34 -17.83 11.61
N LEU A 15 -2.18 -17.70 10.59
CA LEU A 15 -3.22 -16.67 10.57
C LEU A 15 -4.25 -16.86 11.69
N LEU A 16 -4.66 -18.11 11.95
CA LEU A 16 -5.57 -18.42 13.05
C LEU A 16 -4.92 -18.13 14.40
N TYR A 17 -3.65 -18.55 14.62
CA TYR A 17 -2.91 -18.24 15.85
C TYR A 17 -2.79 -16.73 16.07
N ARG A 18 -2.41 -15.97 15.04
CA ARG A 18 -2.32 -14.50 15.11
C ARG A 18 -3.68 -13.88 15.39
N PHE A 19 -4.74 -14.34 14.71
CA PHE A 19 -6.10 -13.86 14.93
C PHE A 19 -6.57 -14.09 16.37
N LEU A 20 -6.29 -15.27 16.96
CA LEU A 20 -6.68 -15.60 18.32
C LEU A 20 -5.83 -14.86 19.37
N ARG A 21 -4.53 -14.73 19.12
CA ARG A 21 -3.55 -14.20 20.09
C ARG A 21 -3.52 -12.67 20.15
N TYR A 22 -3.66 -12.00 19.00
CA TYR A 22 -3.46 -10.54 18.87
C TYR A 22 -4.72 -9.78 18.48
N ARG A 23 -5.87 -10.41 18.62
CA ARG A 23 -7.14 -9.78 18.28
C ARG A 23 -7.43 -8.59 19.21
N LYS A 24 -7.89 -7.48 18.62
CA LYS A 24 -8.27 -6.25 19.33
C LYS A 24 -7.15 -5.65 20.20
N GLY A 25 -5.90 -5.80 19.79
CA GLY A 25 -4.77 -5.22 20.53
C GLY A 25 -4.47 -5.89 21.88
N PHE A 26 -4.97 -7.11 22.12
CA PHE A 26 -4.69 -7.82 23.36
C PHE A 26 -3.18 -8.03 23.55
N GLY A 27 -2.65 -7.60 24.72
CA GLY A 27 -1.22 -7.70 25.03
C GLY A 27 -0.33 -6.66 24.38
N VAL A 28 -0.91 -5.63 23.73
CA VAL A 28 -0.16 -4.50 23.17
C VAL A 28 -0.09 -3.37 24.20
N HIS A 29 1.13 -3.04 24.65
CA HIS A 29 1.35 -2.02 25.67
C HIS A 29 1.53 -0.61 25.10
N SER A 30 1.89 -0.47 23.82
CA SER A 30 2.01 0.84 23.17
C SER A 30 0.62 1.45 22.89
N PRO A 31 0.29 2.65 23.41
CA PRO A 31 -0.99 3.32 23.13
C PRO A 31 -1.18 3.59 21.62
N PHE A 32 -0.09 3.93 20.91
CA PHE A 32 -0.10 4.12 19.46
C PHE A 32 -0.46 2.82 18.74
N ALA A 33 0.26 1.73 19.02
CA ALA A 33 0.01 0.44 18.39
C ALA A 33 -1.38 -0.10 18.71
N PHE A 34 -1.86 0.05 19.95
CA PHE A 34 -3.22 -0.30 20.34
C PHE A 34 -4.28 0.50 19.55
N SER A 35 -4.09 1.81 19.42
CA SER A 35 -5.00 2.68 18.65
C SER A 35 -4.98 2.31 17.17
N PHE A 36 -3.83 2.05 16.59
CA PHE A 36 -3.70 1.63 15.20
C PHE A 36 -4.43 0.30 14.94
N ILE A 37 -4.18 -0.71 15.78
CA ILE A 37 -4.84 -2.02 15.63
C ILE A 37 -6.35 -1.88 15.75
N THR A 38 -6.85 -1.18 16.75
CA THR A 38 -8.29 -1.11 17.02
C THR A 38 -9.05 -0.21 16.07
N LYS A 39 -8.46 0.92 15.67
CA LYS A 39 -9.13 1.95 14.85
C LYS A 39 -8.83 1.82 13.34
N VAL A 40 -7.78 1.09 12.95
CA VAL A 40 -7.37 0.97 11.53
C VAL A 40 -7.42 -0.48 11.09
N VAL A 41 -6.70 -1.40 11.77
CA VAL A 41 -6.60 -2.79 11.31
C VAL A 41 -7.91 -3.54 11.51
N ASP A 42 -8.49 -3.47 12.71
CA ASP A 42 -9.73 -4.17 13.07
C ASP A 42 -11.02 -3.38 12.75
N GLU A 43 -10.89 -2.20 12.15
CA GLU A 43 -12.02 -1.38 11.71
C GLU A 43 -12.91 -2.14 10.70
N ARG A 44 -14.22 -2.14 10.96
CA ARG A 44 -15.20 -2.91 10.17
C ARG A 44 -16.26 -2.05 9.48
N CYS A 45 -16.15 -0.73 9.58
CA CYS A 45 -17.07 0.17 8.90
C CYS A 45 -17.08 -0.07 7.39
N LYS A 46 -18.27 -0.04 6.82
CA LYS A 46 -18.49 -0.15 5.39
C LYS A 46 -18.57 1.26 4.82
N TYR A 47 -17.46 1.74 4.27
CA TYR A 47 -17.44 3.04 3.59
C TYR A 47 -18.03 2.92 2.18
N TYR A 48 -18.78 3.93 1.74
CA TYR A 48 -19.35 3.98 0.39
C TYR A 48 -18.28 3.85 -0.70
N ALA A 49 -17.14 4.49 -0.50
CA ALA A 49 -16.00 4.40 -1.41
C ALA A 49 -15.58 2.95 -1.72
N TYR A 50 -15.72 2.02 -0.78
CA TYR A 50 -15.39 0.61 -1.02
C TYR A 50 -16.26 -0.01 -2.10
N TYR A 51 -17.55 0.32 -2.12
CA TYR A 51 -18.47 -0.18 -3.14
C TYR A 51 -18.11 0.37 -4.52
N ASP A 52 -17.93 1.68 -4.62
CA ASP A 52 -17.65 2.36 -5.87
C ASP A 52 -16.32 1.89 -6.49
N ILE A 53 -15.26 1.79 -5.69
CA ILE A 53 -13.96 1.31 -6.14
C ILE A 53 -14.02 -0.16 -6.61
N GLU A 54 -14.72 -1.03 -5.87
CA GLU A 54 -14.86 -2.44 -6.27
C GLU A 54 -15.76 -2.62 -7.50
N LEU A 55 -16.71 -1.72 -7.71
CA LEU A 55 -17.49 -1.67 -8.96
C LEU A 55 -16.57 -1.33 -10.15
N LEU A 56 -15.70 -0.32 -10.01
CA LEU A 56 -14.71 0.02 -11.03
C LEU A 56 -13.71 -1.13 -11.27
N ARG A 57 -13.25 -1.81 -10.22
CA ARG A 57 -12.42 -3.01 -10.37
C ARG A 57 -13.09 -4.07 -11.25
N ARG A 58 -14.39 -4.33 -11.04
CA ARG A 58 -15.15 -5.27 -11.87
C ARG A 58 -15.22 -4.80 -13.31
N GLN A 59 -15.48 -3.50 -13.55
CA GLN A 59 -15.49 -2.93 -14.89
C GLN A 59 -14.15 -3.10 -15.60
N LEU A 60 -13.03 -2.84 -14.92
CA LEU A 60 -11.68 -3.09 -15.44
C LEU A 60 -11.44 -4.56 -15.79
N MET A 61 -11.92 -5.48 -14.96
CA MET A 61 -11.84 -6.92 -15.25
C MET A 61 -12.63 -7.31 -16.50
N HIS A 62 -13.83 -6.77 -16.68
CA HIS A 62 -14.65 -7.02 -17.88
C HIS A 62 -14.03 -6.37 -19.13
N SER A 63 -13.40 -5.21 -18.99
CA SER A 63 -12.68 -4.53 -20.08
C SER A 63 -11.35 -5.20 -20.45
N ARG A 64 -11.06 -6.37 -19.88
CA ARG A 64 -9.82 -7.13 -20.11
C ARG A 64 -8.55 -6.31 -19.81
N CYS A 65 -8.61 -5.38 -18.85
CA CYS A 65 -7.43 -4.67 -18.39
C CYS A 65 -6.36 -5.67 -17.92
N PRO A 66 -5.18 -5.74 -18.56
CA PRO A 66 -4.23 -6.81 -18.31
C PRO A 66 -3.63 -6.76 -16.91
N VAL A 67 -3.54 -5.56 -16.33
CA VAL A 67 -2.85 -5.31 -15.06
C VAL A 67 -3.77 -5.30 -13.84
N VAL A 68 -5.10 -5.43 -14.01
CA VAL A 68 -6.03 -5.37 -12.86
C VAL A 68 -5.86 -6.54 -11.89
N LYS A 69 -5.40 -7.70 -12.37
CA LYS A 69 -5.18 -8.89 -11.53
C LYS A 69 -3.95 -8.77 -10.64
N SER A 70 -2.96 -7.97 -11.04
CA SER A 70 -1.75 -7.69 -10.27
C SER A 70 -1.88 -6.50 -9.33
N ASP A 71 -3.02 -5.81 -9.37
CA ASP A 71 -3.28 -4.68 -8.49
C ASP A 71 -3.58 -5.12 -7.05
N ILE A 72 -3.60 -4.16 -6.15
CA ILE A 72 -3.82 -4.37 -4.72
C ILE A 72 -5.08 -5.18 -4.43
N LYS A 73 -5.01 -6.14 -3.51
CA LYS A 73 -6.18 -6.91 -3.08
C LYS A 73 -7.19 -6.02 -2.36
N LYS A 74 -8.48 -6.40 -2.44
CA LYS A 74 -9.56 -5.66 -1.78
C LYS A 74 -9.28 -5.37 -0.30
N SER A 75 -8.88 -6.38 0.47
CA SER A 75 -8.58 -6.22 1.91
C SER A 75 -7.44 -5.25 2.18
N HIS A 76 -6.39 -5.27 1.34
CA HIS A 76 -5.25 -4.37 1.47
C HIS A 76 -5.60 -2.95 1.01
N GLY A 77 -6.40 -2.80 -0.05
CA GLY A 77 -6.92 -1.50 -0.47
C GLY A 77 -7.80 -0.85 0.59
N GLN A 78 -8.70 -1.62 1.21
CA GLN A 78 -9.51 -1.14 2.34
C GLN A 78 -8.65 -0.76 3.56
N LEU A 79 -7.59 -1.50 3.83
CA LEU A 79 -6.63 -1.14 4.89
C LEU A 79 -5.92 0.17 4.54
N LEU A 80 -5.44 0.30 3.32
CA LEU A 80 -4.77 1.51 2.83
C LEU A 80 -5.69 2.74 2.92
N PHE A 81 -6.96 2.60 2.53
CA PHE A 81 -7.98 3.63 2.75
C PHE A 81 -8.07 4.05 4.22
N ARG A 82 -8.18 3.08 5.15
CA ARG A 82 -8.28 3.37 6.58
C ARG A 82 -7.03 4.03 7.14
N ILE A 83 -5.83 3.65 6.66
CA ILE A 83 -4.57 4.30 7.01
C ILE A 83 -4.61 5.78 6.59
N VAL A 84 -4.94 6.05 5.33
CA VAL A 84 -5.03 7.43 4.82
C VAL A 84 -6.10 8.23 5.57
N ASN A 85 -7.26 7.63 5.83
CA ASN A 85 -8.34 8.29 6.58
C ASN A 85 -7.98 8.59 8.04
N TYR A 86 -7.17 7.73 8.68
CA TYR A 86 -6.78 7.88 10.08
C TYR A 86 -5.63 8.88 10.26
N PHE A 87 -4.58 8.76 9.45
CA PHE A 87 -3.38 9.59 9.57
C PHE A 87 -3.46 10.90 8.78
N LYS A 88 -4.34 10.98 7.77
CA LYS A 88 -4.56 12.17 6.94
C LYS A 88 -3.28 12.75 6.34
N PRO A 89 -2.46 11.92 5.64
CA PRO A 89 -1.24 12.40 5.02
C PRO A 89 -1.56 13.52 4.03
N GLN A 90 -0.67 14.49 3.91
CA GLN A 90 -0.80 15.60 2.96
C GLN A 90 -0.04 15.30 1.66
N LYS A 91 1.15 14.68 1.78
CA LYS A 91 2.02 14.35 0.65
C LYS A 91 2.24 12.85 0.54
N LEU A 92 1.80 12.29 -0.57
CA LEU A 92 1.85 10.86 -0.83
C LEU A 92 2.62 10.58 -2.11
N ILE A 93 3.49 9.57 -2.06
CA ILE A 93 4.11 9.00 -3.26
C ILE A 93 3.74 7.52 -3.35
N GLN A 94 3.23 7.12 -4.51
CA GLN A 94 3.00 5.73 -4.86
C GLN A 94 4.03 5.30 -5.91
N VAL A 95 4.76 4.22 -5.63
CA VAL A 95 5.64 3.55 -6.59
C VAL A 95 4.98 2.24 -7.02
N GLY A 96 4.72 2.12 -8.32
CA GLY A 96 4.01 0.97 -8.89
C GLY A 96 2.51 1.20 -8.97
N ALA A 97 2.06 1.74 -10.10
CA ALA A 97 0.66 1.81 -10.45
C ALA A 97 0.34 0.72 -11.47
N SER A 98 -0.48 -0.25 -11.09
CA SER A 98 -1.02 -1.26 -12.01
C SER A 98 -2.28 -0.72 -12.70
N ALA A 99 -3.47 -1.12 -12.25
CA ALA A 99 -4.73 -0.57 -12.75
C ALA A 99 -5.22 0.66 -11.96
N GLY A 100 -4.46 1.09 -10.95
CA GLY A 100 -4.74 2.28 -10.14
C GLY A 100 -5.73 2.07 -8.99
N ILE A 101 -6.11 0.84 -8.69
CA ILE A 101 -7.06 0.57 -7.59
C ILE A 101 -6.50 1.04 -6.24
N GLY A 102 -5.21 0.83 -5.98
CA GLY A 102 -4.55 1.36 -4.79
C GLY A 102 -4.66 2.89 -4.71
N THR A 103 -4.41 3.57 -5.83
CA THR A 103 -4.57 5.03 -5.93
C THR A 103 -5.99 5.48 -5.60
N LEU A 104 -7.00 4.78 -6.12
CA LEU A 104 -8.42 5.10 -5.85
C LEU A 104 -8.75 4.97 -4.36
N TYR A 105 -8.25 3.94 -3.69
CA TYR A 105 -8.45 3.78 -2.24
C TYR A 105 -7.79 4.90 -1.43
N MET A 106 -6.60 5.35 -1.81
CA MET A 106 -5.92 6.45 -1.11
C MET A 106 -6.60 7.79 -1.32
N THR A 107 -6.99 8.09 -2.55
CA THR A 107 -7.57 9.40 -2.91
C THR A 107 -9.04 9.54 -2.50
N ALA A 108 -9.76 8.44 -2.33
CA ALA A 108 -11.18 8.47 -1.92
C ALA A 108 -11.42 9.03 -0.51
N CYS A 109 -10.35 9.22 0.30
CA CYS A 109 -10.48 9.77 1.66
C CYS A 109 -10.34 11.29 1.73
N SER A 110 -9.70 11.93 0.74
CA SER A 110 -9.35 13.35 0.82
C SER A 110 -9.19 13.97 -0.55
N SER A 111 -9.88 15.09 -0.77
CA SER A 111 -9.74 15.92 -1.97
C SER A 111 -8.51 16.85 -1.92
N GLN A 112 -7.87 16.98 -0.76
CA GLN A 112 -6.73 17.89 -0.57
C GLN A 112 -5.37 17.17 -0.60
N LEU A 113 -5.36 15.87 -0.89
CA LEU A 113 -4.15 15.06 -0.93
C LEU A 113 -3.27 15.46 -2.13
N ASP A 114 -2.04 15.91 -1.86
CA ASP A 114 -1.01 16.06 -2.89
C ASP A 114 -0.34 14.71 -3.11
N TYR A 115 -0.58 14.09 -4.26
CA TYR A 115 -0.06 12.76 -4.53
C TYR A 115 0.64 12.67 -5.87
N THR A 116 1.69 11.86 -5.89
CA THR A 116 2.42 11.48 -7.10
C THR A 116 2.38 9.97 -7.27
N VAL A 117 1.93 9.51 -8.42
CA VAL A 117 1.84 8.09 -8.78
C VAL A 117 2.83 7.80 -9.89
N LEU A 118 3.73 6.88 -9.62
CA LEU A 118 4.73 6.42 -10.55
C LEU A 118 4.28 5.12 -11.20
N GLY A 119 4.16 5.12 -12.52
CA GLY A 119 3.80 3.96 -13.32
C GLY A 119 4.92 3.56 -14.26
N ARG A 120 4.98 2.28 -14.66
CA ARG A 120 5.98 1.80 -15.62
C ARG A 120 5.75 2.38 -17.02
N SER A 121 4.50 2.56 -17.41
CA SER A 121 4.13 3.00 -18.76
C SER A 121 2.90 3.92 -18.72
N ASP A 122 2.73 4.71 -19.76
CA ASP A 122 1.53 5.53 -19.96
C ASP A 122 0.24 4.69 -20.00
N GLU A 123 0.33 3.45 -20.47
CA GLU A 123 -0.81 2.54 -20.52
C GLU A 123 -1.32 2.18 -19.13
N SER A 124 -0.43 1.88 -18.17
CA SER A 124 -0.82 1.63 -16.77
C SER A 124 -1.44 2.87 -16.14
N LEU A 125 -0.86 4.04 -16.36
CA LEU A 125 -1.38 5.31 -15.85
C LEU A 125 -2.69 5.75 -16.50
N LYS A 126 -2.96 5.35 -17.75
CA LYS A 126 -4.23 5.58 -18.42
C LYS A 126 -5.40 4.95 -17.66
N TRP A 127 -5.25 3.73 -17.15
CA TRP A 127 -6.27 3.08 -16.33
C TRP A 127 -6.45 3.78 -14.99
N THR A 128 -5.35 4.18 -14.34
CA THR A 128 -5.39 4.97 -13.12
C THR A 128 -6.13 6.29 -13.34
N LEU A 129 -5.81 7.03 -14.40
CA LEU A 129 -6.47 8.29 -14.73
C LEU A 129 -7.97 8.10 -15.03
N TRP A 130 -8.31 7.03 -15.75
CA TRP A 130 -9.70 6.70 -16.01
C TRP A 130 -10.50 6.46 -14.72
N GLY A 131 -9.94 5.69 -13.78
CA GLY A 131 -10.56 5.44 -12.48
C GLY A 131 -10.72 6.71 -11.65
N LEU A 132 -9.67 7.54 -11.58
CA LEU A 132 -9.70 8.82 -10.86
C LEU A 132 -10.80 9.75 -11.39
N LYS A 133 -10.94 9.88 -12.70
CA LYS A 133 -12.01 10.68 -13.31
C LYS A 133 -13.43 10.16 -13.01
N LYS A 134 -13.56 8.86 -12.71
CA LYS A 134 -14.85 8.28 -12.31
C LYS A 134 -15.20 8.54 -10.85
N ILE A 135 -14.21 8.46 -9.96
CA ILE A 135 -14.40 8.71 -8.52
C ILE A 135 -14.41 10.20 -8.20
N HIS A 136 -13.55 10.98 -8.87
CA HIS A 136 -13.32 12.41 -8.61
C HIS A 136 -13.48 13.25 -9.89
N PRO A 137 -14.68 13.34 -10.47
CA PRO A 137 -14.86 13.99 -11.78
C PRO A 137 -14.56 15.49 -11.78
N LYS A 138 -14.61 16.15 -10.63
CA LYS A 138 -14.42 17.60 -10.48
C LYS A 138 -13.10 17.96 -9.78
N GLU A 139 -12.36 16.99 -9.30
CA GLU A 139 -11.15 17.24 -8.53
C GLU A 139 -9.91 17.31 -9.42
N LYS A 140 -8.92 18.04 -8.93
CA LYS A 140 -7.62 18.13 -9.58
C LYS A 140 -6.91 16.79 -9.43
N THR A 141 -6.58 16.16 -10.53
CA THR A 141 -5.80 14.91 -10.53
C THR A 141 -4.39 15.22 -10.04
N GLY A 142 -3.87 14.39 -9.15
CA GLY A 142 -2.46 14.44 -8.76
C GLY A 142 -1.51 14.15 -9.93
N ARG A 143 -0.22 14.13 -9.67
CA ARG A 143 0.80 13.91 -10.69
C ARG A 143 0.90 12.41 -11.02
N LEU A 144 0.71 12.07 -12.28
CA LEU A 144 0.92 10.72 -12.82
C LEU A 144 2.17 10.75 -13.70
N VAL A 145 3.19 9.96 -13.37
CA VAL A 145 4.50 10.00 -14.05
C VAL A 145 4.87 8.59 -14.52
N ALA A 146 5.02 8.43 -15.84
CA ALA A 146 5.44 7.17 -16.44
C ALA A 146 6.96 7.08 -16.60
N GLY A 147 7.51 5.86 -16.56
CA GLY A 147 8.89 5.57 -16.89
C GLY A 147 9.67 4.85 -15.80
N ASP A 148 10.97 5.12 -15.72
CA ASP A 148 11.86 4.51 -14.74
C ASP A 148 11.49 4.94 -13.32
N TYR A 149 11.23 3.96 -12.46
CA TYR A 149 10.78 4.22 -11.10
C TYR A 149 11.81 4.95 -10.25
N GLN A 150 13.10 4.59 -10.37
CA GLN A 150 14.15 5.18 -9.54
C GLN A 150 14.36 6.65 -9.88
N GLN A 151 14.49 6.96 -11.17
CA GLN A 151 14.67 8.36 -11.62
C GLN A 151 13.47 9.22 -11.24
N ASN A 152 12.27 8.71 -11.46
CA ASN A 152 11.04 9.44 -11.18
C ASN A 152 10.78 9.59 -9.67
N LEU A 153 11.13 8.57 -8.87
CA LEU A 153 11.05 8.63 -7.41
C LEU A 153 11.99 9.72 -6.86
N THR A 154 13.26 9.71 -7.27
CA THR A 154 14.22 10.75 -6.86
C THR A 154 13.73 12.16 -7.19
N LYS A 155 13.14 12.36 -8.38
CA LYS A 155 12.56 13.66 -8.76
C LYS A 155 11.35 14.03 -7.90
N ALA A 156 10.44 13.08 -7.68
CA ALA A 156 9.24 13.29 -6.88
C ALA A 156 9.58 13.62 -5.42
N LEU A 157 10.53 12.89 -4.82
CA LEU A 157 11.00 13.12 -3.45
C LEU A 157 11.65 14.50 -3.30
N LYS A 158 12.53 14.88 -4.24
CA LYS A 158 13.14 16.23 -4.24
C LYS A 158 12.09 17.33 -4.34
N GLN A 159 11.04 17.16 -5.15
CA GLN A 159 9.95 18.13 -5.27
C GLN A 159 9.08 18.20 -4.02
N ALA A 160 8.82 17.06 -3.38
CA ALA A 160 8.03 17.00 -2.17
C ALA A 160 8.78 17.54 -0.94
N GLY A 161 10.12 17.42 -0.91
CA GLY A 161 10.96 17.69 0.24
C GLY A 161 10.86 16.58 1.26
N THR A 162 9.77 16.51 2.02
CA THR A 162 9.41 15.40 2.90
C THR A 162 8.08 14.78 2.47
N ILE A 163 7.87 13.50 2.80
CA ILE A 163 6.67 12.74 2.48
C ILE A 163 6.00 12.21 3.74
N ASP A 164 4.68 12.18 3.73
CA ASP A 164 3.89 11.63 4.84
C ASP A 164 3.57 10.15 4.61
N LEU A 165 3.39 9.74 3.35
CA LEU A 165 3.09 8.35 3.03
C LEU A 165 3.79 7.88 1.75
N LEU A 166 4.51 6.78 1.85
CA LEU A 166 4.98 5.98 0.73
C LEU A 166 4.12 4.74 0.57
N PHE A 167 3.55 4.53 -0.61
CA PHE A 167 2.94 3.26 -0.99
C PHE A 167 3.81 2.56 -2.02
N LEU A 168 4.34 1.39 -1.68
CA LEU A 168 5.21 0.60 -2.54
C LEU A 168 4.51 -0.70 -2.97
N ASN A 169 4.26 -0.82 -4.27
CA ASN A 169 3.68 -2.00 -4.91
C ASN A 169 4.32 -2.24 -6.29
N VAL A 170 5.55 -2.75 -6.30
CA VAL A 170 6.32 -3.02 -7.54
C VAL A 170 6.62 -4.52 -7.66
N PRO A 171 5.65 -5.33 -8.08
CA PRO A 171 5.81 -6.77 -8.15
C PRO A 171 6.84 -7.22 -9.21
N GLU A 172 7.08 -6.42 -10.24
CA GLU A 172 7.98 -6.70 -11.35
C GLU A 172 9.46 -6.39 -11.08
N GLU A 173 9.77 -5.57 -10.06
CA GLU A 173 11.15 -5.16 -9.71
C GLU A 173 11.44 -5.36 -8.22
N LYS A 174 11.11 -6.54 -7.70
CA LYS A 174 11.20 -6.83 -6.26
C LYS A 174 12.59 -6.68 -5.68
N GLU A 175 13.61 -6.97 -6.46
CA GLU A 175 15.02 -6.81 -6.10
C GLU A 175 15.44 -5.35 -5.95
N LYS A 176 14.72 -4.43 -6.58
CA LYS A 176 14.98 -2.99 -6.50
C LYS A 176 14.18 -2.29 -5.39
N ASN A 177 13.23 -2.97 -4.76
CA ASN A 177 12.38 -2.35 -3.74
C ASN A 177 13.19 -1.76 -2.59
N TRP A 178 14.33 -2.36 -2.23
CA TRP A 178 15.23 -1.81 -1.24
C TRP A 178 15.76 -0.42 -1.64
N VAL A 179 16.13 -0.24 -2.90
CA VAL A 179 16.64 1.04 -3.41
C VAL A 179 15.58 2.13 -3.30
N TYR A 180 14.32 1.80 -3.58
CA TYR A 180 13.20 2.74 -3.47
C TYR A 180 12.92 3.12 -2.01
N ILE A 181 12.98 2.15 -1.10
CA ILE A 181 12.81 2.37 0.34
C ILE A 181 13.94 3.24 0.88
N ASP A 182 15.21 2.89 0.58
CA ASP A 182 16.39 3.63 1.07
C ASP A 182 16.39 5.09 0.58
N GLU A 183 16.01 5.32 -0.67
CA GLU A 183 15.86 6.68 -1.19
C GLU A 183 14.74 7.45 -0.47
N ALA A 184 13.61 6.82 -0.21
CA ALA A 184 12.48 7.45 0.46
C ALA A 184 12.77 7.73 1.95
N LEU A 185 13.55 6.89 2.64
CA LEU A 185 13.94 7.09 4.03
C LEU A 185 14.74 8.40 4.26
N ARG A 186 15.37 8.94 3.23
CA ARG A 186 16.06 10.24 3.30
C ARG A 186 15.11 11.44 3.26
N HIS A 187 13.82 11.21 3.06
CA HIS A 187 12.79 12.22 2.87
C HIS A 187 11.63 12.09 3.87
N ILE A 188 11.88 11.42 5.01
CA ILE A 188 10.87 11.20 6.05
C ILE A 188 10.91 12.28 7.13
N HIS A 189 9.84 12.31 7.91
CA HIS A 189 9.72 12.98 9.21
C HIS A 189 9.13 12.00 10.24
N ALA A 190 8.95 12.41 11.48
CA ALA A 190 8.57 11.53 12.59
C ALA A 190 7.24 10.79 12.39
N ASP A 191 6.31 11.35 11.60
CA ASP A 191 4.97 10.79 11.35
C ASP A 191 4.85 10.15 9.96
N SER A 192 5.96 9.95 9.25
CA SER A 192 5.95 9.32 7.92
C SER A 192 5.57 7.84 8.02
N ILE A 193 4.80 7.37 7.04
CA ILE A 193 4.29 6.02 6.99
C ILE A 193 4.71 5.34 5.68
N PHE A 194 5.20 4.12 5.77
CA PHE A 194 5.46 3.28 4.61
C PHE A 194 4.47 2.12 4.59
N PHE A 195 3.77 1.98 3.48
CA PHE A 195 2.90 0.84 3.20
C PHE A 195 3.52 0.02 2.09
N ILE A 196 4.02 -1.16 2.43
CA ILE A 196 4.75 -2.03 1.53
C ILE A 196 3.92 -3.27 1.25
N GLU A 197 3.54 -3.47 -0.01
CA GLU A 197 2.80 -4.66 -0.42
C GLU A 197 3.75 -5.79 -0.82
N GLY A 198 3.37 -7.02 -0.47
CA GLY A 198 4.09 -8.20 -0.88
C GLY A 198 5.36 -8.50 -0.07
N ILE A 199 5.43 -8.09 1.19
CA ILE A 199 6.60 -8.33 2.08
C ILE A 199 7.00 -9.82 2.22
N ARG A 200 6.11 -10.74 1.81
CA ARG A 200 6.37 -12.19 1.74
C ARG A 200 6.21 -12.78 0.36
N ALA A 201 6.25 -11.96 -0.68
CA ALA A 201 6.06 -12.43 -2.04
C ALA A 201 7.17 -13.39 -2.50
N ASN A 202 8.41 -13.13 -2.08
CA ASN A 202 9.60 -13.95 -2.33
C ASN A 202 10.63 -13.79 -1.19
N LYS A 203 11.82 -14.41 -1.34
CA LYS A 203 12.89 -14.34 -0.33
C LYS A 203 13.51 -12.95 -0.25
N GLU A 204 13.66 -12.28 -1.38
CA GLU A 204 14.23 -10.93 -1.49
C GLU A 204 13.36 -9.92 -0.74
N MET A 205 12.04 -9.92 -1.00
CA MET A 205 11.11 -9.02 -0.29
C MET A 205 11.06 -9.29 1.21
N ARG A 206 11.19 -10.56 1.62
CA ARG A 206 11.27 -10.89 3.05
C ARG A 206 12.51 -10.29 3.68
N LYS A 207 13.66 -10.40 3.01
CA LYS A 207 14.90 -9.78 3.47
C LYS A 207 14.78 -8.26 3.56
N VAL A 208 14.23 -7.62 2.50
CA VAL A 208 13.95 -6.18 2.51
C VAL A 208 13.13 -5.77 3.72
N TRP A 209 12.08 -6.54 4.04
CA TRP A 209 11.24 -6.28 5.21
C TRP A 209 12.00 -6.48 6.54
N GLU A 210 12.76 -7.57 6.67
CA GLU A 210 13.58 -7.86 7.86
C GLU A 210 14.63 -6.77 8.08
N ASP A 211 15.33 -6.34 7.02
CA ASP A 211 16.33 -5.27 7.07
C ASP A 211 15.67 -3.92 7.46
N MET A 212 14.48 -3.63 6.92
CA MET A 212 13.74 -2.42 7.27
C MET A 212 13.32 -2.39 8.74
N CYS A 213 12.90 -3.53 9.30
CA CYS A 213 12.53 -3.63 10.72
C CYS A 213 13.69 -3.39 11.69
N GLN A 214 14.93 -3.41 11.23
CA GLN A 214 16.15 -3.20 12.02
C GLN A 214 16.73 -1.78 11.85
N ARG A 215 16.13 -0.94 11.04
CA ARG A 215 16.62 0.42 10.79
C ARG A 215 16.28 1.35 11.96
N ASP A 216 17.23 2.16 12.36
CA ASP A 216 17.08 3.13 13.47
C ASP A 216 16.02 4.21 13.15
N GLU A 217 15.81 4.50 11.87
CA GLU A 217 14.81 5.46 11.41
C GLU A 217 13.38 4.93 11.55
N VAL A 218 13.19 3.61 11.76
CA VAL A 218 11.88 2.95 11.82
C VAL A 218 11.46 2.73 13.27
N ALA A 219 10.57 3.57 13.76
CA ALA A 219 10.11 3.52 15.13
C ALA A 219 9.17 2.36 15.44
N VAL A 220 8.28 2.00 14.49
CA VAL A 220 7.26 0.94 14.69
C VAL A 220 6.98 0.23 13.38
N THR A 221 6.88 -1.09 13.43
CA THR A 221 6.49 -1.93 12.29
C THR A 221 5.27 -2.77 12.59
N PHE A 222 4.40 -2.95 11.59
CA PHE A 222 3.24 -3.83 11.66
C PHE A 222 3.30 -4.86 10.53
N ASP A 223 3.58 -6.11 10.89
CA ASP A 223 3.53 -7.22 9.96
C ASP A 223 2.10 -7.79 9.87
N LEU A 224 1.39 -7.42 8.82
CA LEU A 224 0.02 -7.87 8.54
C LEU A 224 -0.01 -9.02 7.51
N TYR A 225 1.03 -9.83 7.52
CA TYR A 225 1.29 -11.02 6.71
C TYR A 225 1.81 -10.72 5.30
N ASN A 226 1.06 -10.08 4.41
CA ASN A 226 1.53 -9.71 3.06
C ASN A 226 1.80 -8.22 2.91
N VAL A 227 1.47 -7.46 3.93
CA VAL A 227 1.62 -6.01 3.99
C VAL A 227 2.38 -5.65 5.25
N GLY A 228 3.29 -4.75 5.12
CA GLY A 228 4.05 -4.17 6.20
C GLY A 228 4.12 -2.67 6.10
#